data_6369e56918d9bba96547de36ffd3859d
#
_entry.id   6369e56918d9bba96547de36ffd3859d
#
_cell.length_a   1.000
_cell.length_b   1.000
_cell.length_c   1.000
_cell.angle_alpha   90.00
_cell.angle_beta   90.00
_cell.angle_gamma   90.00
#
_symmetry.space_group_name_H-M   'P 1'
#
loop_
_entity.id
_entity.type
_entity.pdbx_description
1 polymer ?
#
loop_
_entity_poly.entity_id
_entity_poly.type
_entity_poly.pdbx_seq_one_letter_code
_entity_poly.pdbx_strand_id
1 'polypeptide(L)'
;MNRSWIQLLYKLGIVFLLLLILYIGMLLKPFWFPVLRLIVISLTPFFIAGFITYLFHPIVDRLYSAGINRVIAILIIYTLFFGGIGYGLYRGIPIFIEQIKDFTEHIPTFARQYQNWLSALYAETSHWPDGIQEQIDKGIERIEQKTNTFFTKVSNYLLNFADDLIMLAIIPFISFYLLKDIDKVKQTAWYLTPKNWRTRLFRFASDVNDSLGAYIRGQLFVCLLIGVAATVIFWLLKIKYSIVLGAIIGITNVIPYFGPLIGAIPALLIAATMSTKYVYLVAFIVLVLQFVEGNILSPFIVGKSLNMHPLFIIAALIIGGEIGGVIGLIVAVPIAAIIKIALLHGLTHFSRK
;
A
#
# COMPACT_ATOMS: atom_id res chain seq x y z
N MET A 1 -30.57 -11.44 48.99
CA MET A 1 -30.04 -11.64 47.61
C MET A 1 -28.63 -11.06 47.59
N ASN A 2 -27.60 -11.91 47.39
CA ASN A 2 -26.18 -11.49 47.54
C ASN A 2 -25.84 -10.37 46.53
N ARG A 3 -25.23 -9.29 47.00
CA ARG A 3 -24.80 -8.11 46.20
C ARG A 3 -23.93 -8.51 44.99
N SER A 4 -23.24 -9.64 45.05
CA SER A 4 -22.44 -10.22 43.97
C SER A 4 -23.30 -10.75 42.78
N TRP A 5 -24.46 -11.34 43.08
CA TRP A 5 -25.38 -11.85 42.03
C TRP A 5 -26.07 -10.72 41.26
N ILE A 6 -26.40 -9.62 41.93
CA ILE A 6 -27.00 -8.43 41.28
C ILE A 6 -25.97 -7.78 40.37
N GLN A 7 -24.71 -7.70 40.78
CA GLN A 7 -23.63 -7.17 39.94
C GLN A 7 -23.33 -8.07 38.72
N LEU A 8 -23.42 -9.38 38.87
CA LEU A 8 -23.27 -10.34 37.77
C LEU A 8 -24.41 -10.19 36.77
N LEU A 9 -25.66 -10.12 37.22
CA LEU A 9 -26.82 -9.90 36.37
C LEU A 9 -26.75 -8.58 35.62
N TYR A 10 -26.29 -7.51 36.28
CA TYR A 10 -26.11 -6.21 35.63
C TYR A 10 -25.04 -6.27 34.52
N LYS A 11 -23.89 -6.92 34.76
CA LYS A 11 -22.84 -7.12 33.74
C LYS A 11 -23.34 -7.99 32.59
N LEU A 12 -24.03 -9.07 32.85
CA LEU A 12 -24.65 -9.91 31.81
C LEU A 12 -25.70 -9.15 30.99
N GLY A 13 -26.52 -8.31 31.65
CA GLY A 13 -27.49 -7.45 30.98
C GLY A 13 -26.81 -6.44 30.02
N ILE A 14 -25.70 -5.82 30.45
CA ILE A 14 -24.92 -4.92 29.56
C ILE A 14 -24.35 -5.69 28.38
N VAL A 15 -23.74 -6.86 28.59
CA VAL A 15 -23.20 -7.69 27.51
C VAL A 15 -24.29 -8.11 26.54
N PHE A 16 -25.46 -8.54 27.05
CA PHE A 16 -26.60 -8.91 26.23
C PHE A 16 -27.11 -7.71 25.41
N LEU A 17 -27.21 -6.54 26.02
CA LEU A 17 -27.63 -5.32 25.33
C LEU A 17 -26.64 -4.89 24.23
N LEU A 18 -25.34 -5.02 24.46
CA LEU A 18 -24.31 -4.79 23.46
C LEU A 18 -24.39 -5.77 22.29
N LEU A 19 -24.61 -7.07 22.58
CA LEU A 19 -24.78 -8.09 21.56
C LEU A 19 -26.06 -7.85 20.72
N LEU A 20 -27.15 -7.42 21.39
CA LEU A 20 -28.40 -7.07 20.72
C LEU A 20 -28.23 -5.85 19.80
N ILE A 21 -27.52 -4.81 20.24
CA ILE A 21 -27.20 -3.62 19.41
C ILE A 21 -26.35 -4.04 18.19
N LEU A 22 -25.33 -4.89 18.40
CA LEU A 22 -24.52 -5.43 17.30
C LEU A 22 -25.35 -6.25 16.32
N TYR A 23 -26.24 -7.11 16.82
CA TYR A 23 -27.13 -7.91 16.00
C TYR A 23 -28.09 -7.04 15.15
N ILE A 24 -28.74 -6.05 15.77
CA ILE A 24 -29.60 -5.09 15.07
C ILE A 24 -28.79 -4.29 14.05
N GLY A 25 -27.57 -3.87 14.40
CA GLY A 25 -26.64 -3.19 13.48
C GLY A 25 -26.32 -4.05 12.26
N MET A 26 -26.09 -5.35 12.44
CA MET A 26 -25.89 -6.29 11.33
C MET A 26 -27.15 -6.48 10.49
N LEU A 27 -28.33 -6.56 11.10
CA LEU A 27 -29.60 -6.66 10.39
C LEU A 27 -29.90 -5.43 9.53
N LEU A 28 -29.52 -4.23 10.02
CA LEU A 28 -29.67 -2.97 9.30
C LEU A 28 -28.52 -2.70 8.30
N LYS A 29 -27.56 -3.60 8.15
CA LYS A 29 -26.45 -3.47 7.18
C LYS A 29 -26.89 -3.10 5.76
N PRO A 30 -27.96 -3.65 5.17
CA PRO A 30 -28.42 -3.27 3.85
C PRO A 30 -28.78 -1.78 3.71
N PHE A 31 -29.15 -1.12 4.80
CA PHE A 31 -29.54 0.30 4.79
C PHE A 31 -28.36 1.25 5.01
N TRP A 32 -27.51 0.99 6.01
CA TRP A 32 -26.42 1.92 6.32
C TRP A 32 -25.16 1.66 5.48
N PHE A 33 -24.93 0.42 5.00
CA PHE A 33 -23.75 0.07 4.24
C PHE A 33 -23.64 0.79 2.89
N PRO A 34 -24.72 0.94 2.07
CA PRO A 34 -24.68 1.74 0.85
C PRO A 34 -24.36 3.21 1.11
N VAL A 35 -24.94 3.78 2.18
CA VAL A 35 -24.68 5.17 2.59
C VAL A 35 -23.23 5.35 3.01
N LEU A 36 -22.71 4.45 3.86
CA LEU A 36 -21.32 4.47 4.26
C LEU A 36 -20.38 4.31 3.06
N ARG A 37 -20.70 3.40 2.15
CA ARG A 37 -19.95 3.19 0.90
C ARG A 37 -19.91 4.46 0.04
N LEU A 38 -21.04 5.12 -0.11
CA LEU A 38 -21.14 6.39 -0.85
C LEU A 38 -20.28 7.47 -0.21
N ILE A 39 -20.33 7.62 1.11
CA ILE A 39 -19.50 8.57 1.86
C ILE A 39 -18.01 8.25 1.66
N VAL A 40 -17.62 7.00 1.80
CA VAL A 40 -16.21 6.58 1.62
C VAL A 40 -15.73 6.86 0.20
N ILE A 41 -16.51 6.51 -0.83
CA ILE A 41 -16.16 6.77 -2.24
C ILE A 41 -16.02 8.28 -2.48
N SER A 42 -16.97 9.08 -1.98
CA SER A 42 -16.94 10.54 -2.16
C SER A 42 -15.78 11.21 -1.42
N LEU A 43 -15.35 10.67 -0.29
CA LEU A 43 -14.21 11.19 0.48
C LEU A 43 -12.85 10.69 -0.03
N THR A 44 -12.81 9.61 -0.80
CA THR A 44 -11.56 9.02 -1.32
C THR A 44 -10.69 10.05 -2.05
N PRO A 45 -11.20 10.88 -3.02
CA PRO A 45 -10.37 11.87 -3.68
C PRO A 45 -9.82 12.93 -2.73
N PHE A 46 -10.55 13.29 -1.67
CA PHE A 46 -10.07 14.23 -0.65
C PHE A 46 -8.95 13.63 0.19
N PHE A 47 -9.03 12.35 0.54
CA PHE A 47 -7.95 11.65 1.25
C PHE A 47 -6.69 11.55 0.40
N ILE A 48 -6.83 11.18 -0.89
CA ILE A 48 -5.69 11.10 -1.80
C ILE A 48 -5.09 12.49 -2.04
N ALA A 49 -5.93 13.51 -2.26
CA ALA A 49 -5.47 14.90 -2.41
C ALA A 49 -4.80 15.43 -1.14
N GLY A 50 -5.35 15.08 0.03
CA GLY A 50 -4.73 15.38 1.32
C GLY A 50 -3.35 14.74 1.47
N PHE A 51 -3.19 13.49 1.05
CA PHE A 51 -1.91 12.80 1.03
C PHE A 51 -0.89 13.46 0.09
N ILE A 52 -1.31 13.83 -1.12
CA ILE A 52 -0.47 14.56 -2.09
C ILE A 52 -0.09 15.93 -1.53
N THR A 53 -1.05 16.64 -0.94
CA THR A 53 -0.83 17.92 -0.26
C THR A 53 0.21 17.77 0.84
N TYR A 54 0.07 16.75 1.65
CA TYR A 54 0.98 16.44 2.74
C TYR A 54 2.41 16.15 2.25
N LEU A 55 2.54 15.45 1.13
CA LEU A 55 3.83 15.16 0.50
C LEU A 55 4.51 16.42 -0.03
N PHE A 56 3.77 17.30 -0.69
CA PHE A 56 4.32 18.47 -1.36
C PHE A 56 4.43 19.71 -0.47
N HIS A 57 3.65 19.79 0.61
CA HIS A 57 3.65 20.92 1.52
C HIS A 57 5.04 21.38 1.95
N PRO A 58 5.98 20.53 2.43
CA PRO A 58 7.29 20.97 2.84
C PRO A 58 8.15 21.50 1.69
N ILE A 59 7.93 21.03 0.46
CA ILE A 59 8.64 21.50 -0.73
C ILE A 59 8.09 22.88 -1.15
N VAL A 60 6.76 23.02 -1.15
CA VAL A 60 6.07 24.29 -1.42
C VAL A 60 6.50 25.36 -0.41
N ASP A 61 6.53 25.01 0.88
CA ASP A 61 6.92 25.96 1.93
C ASP A 61 8.40 26.38 1.84
N ARG A 62 9.30 25.51 1.41
CA ARG A 62 10.71 25.88 1.14
C ARG A 62 10.81 26.86 -0.01
N LEU A 63 10.09 26.66 -1.11
CA LEU A 63 10.06 27.58 -2.24
C LEU A 63 9.42 28.92 -1.86
N TYR A 64 8.35 28.87 -1.07
CA TYR A 64 7.68 30.06 -0.55
C TYR A 64 8.60 30.86 0.38
N SER A 65 9.32 30.22 1.29
CA SER A 65 10.31 30.87 2.16
C SER A 65 11.52 31.39 1.40
N ALA A 66 11.82 30.89 0.20
CA ALA A 66 12.82 31.44 -0.71
C ALA A 66 12.33 32.64 -1.53
N GLY A 67 11.09 33.14 -1.26
CA GLY A 67 10.53 34.34 -1.92
C GLY A 67 9.65 34.05 -3.15
N ILE A 68 9.41 32.78 -3.50
CA ILE A 68 8.54 32.42 -4.63
C ILE A 68 7.09 32.46 -4.16
N ASN A 69 6.20 33.10 -4.95
CA ASN A 69 4.77 33.10 -4.64
C ASN A 69 4.24 31.67 -4.51
N ARG A 70 3.37 31.41 -3.48
CA ARG A 70 2.88 30.08 -3.15
C ARG A 70 2.22 29.39 -4.34
N VAL A 71 1.41 30.13 -5.12
CA VAL A 71 0.76 29.58 -6.32
C VAL A 71 1.78 29.14 -7.37
N ILE A 72 2.80 29.95 -7.60
CA ILE A 72 3.88 29.64 -8.54
C ILE A 72 4.69 28.43 -8.06
N ALA A 73 5.00 28.36 -6.76
CA ALA A 73 5.69 27.21 -6.17
C ALA A 73 4.90 25.89 -6.38
N ILE A 74 3.58 25.93 -6.18
CA ILE A 74 2.72 24.78 -6.43
C ILE A 74 2.73 24.40 -7.91
N LEU A 75 2.58 25.36 -8.81
CA LEU A 75 2.58 25.12 -10.25
C LEU A 75 3.93 24.53 -10.72
N ILE A 76 5.05 25.04 -10.24
CA ILE A 76 6.38 24.47 -10.55
C ILE A 76 6.44 23.00 -10.13
N ILE A 77 6.05 22.69 -8.88
CA ILE A 77 6.08 21.31 -8.36
C ILE A 77 5.12 20.42 -9.16
N TYR A 78 3.93 20.91 -9.50
CA TYR A 78 2.95 20.17 -10.29
C TYR A 78 3.46 19.92 -11.72
N THR A 79 4.05 20.92 -12.36
CA THR A 79 4.63 20.75 -13.70
C THR A 79 5.77 19.74 -13.68
N LEU A 80 6.65 19.79 -12.67
CA LEU A 80 7.74 18.83 -12.56
C LEU A 80 7.23 17.42 -12.22
N PHE A 81 6.29 17.29 -11.30
CA PHE A 81 5.77 16.00 -10.85
C PHE A 81 4.84 15.38 -11.88
N PHE A 82 3.75 16.08 -12.23
CA PHE A 82 2.78 15.56 -13.19
C PHE A 82 3.31 15.59 -14.62
N GLY A 83 4.13 16.59 -14.97
CA GLY A 83 4.83 16.64 -16.26
C GLY A 83 5.88 15.53 -16.37
N GLY A 84 6.66 15.28 -15.30
CA GLY A 84 7.61 14.19 -15.23
C GLY A 84 6.91 12.81 -15.29
N ILE A 85 5.85 12.63 -14.51
CA ILE A 85 5.00 11.42 -14.59
C ILE A 85 4.38 11.30 -16.00
N GLY A 86 3.78 12.37 -16.51
CA GLY A 86 3.16 12.37 -17.85
C GLY A 86 4.15 12.03 -18.96
N TYR A 87 5.36 12.58 -18.91
CA TYR A 87 6.43 12.22 -19.84
C TYR A 87 6.90 10.77 -19.65
N GLY A 88 7.07 10.35 -18.39
CA GLY A 88 7.41 8.95 -18.05
C GLY A 88 6.35 7.96 -18.55
N LEU A 89 5.07 8.30 -18.36
CA LEU A 89 3.96 7.51 -18.87
C LEU A 89 3.93 7.53 -20.42
N TYR A 90 4.08 8.70 -21.04
CA TYR A 90 4.11 8.81 -22.50
C TYR A 90 5.19 7.93 -23.15
N ARG A 91 6.38 7.86 -22.54
CA ARG A 91 7.49 7.00 -22.99
C ARG A 91 7.36 5.56 -22.50
N GLY A 92 6.91 5.37 -21.26
CA GLY A 92 6.86 4.09 -20.59
C GLY A 92 5.64 3.26 -20.96
N ILE A 93 4.46 3.87 -21.16
CA ILE A 93 3.23 3.14 -21.49
C ILE A 93 3.38 2.32 -22.79
N PRO A 94 3.90 2.87 -23.93
CA PRO A 94 4.08 2.06 -25.12
C PRO A 94 4.98 0.85 -24.89
N ILE A 95 6.12 1.05 -24.20
CA ILE A 95 7.06 -0.03 -23.84
C ILE A 95 6.38 -1.04 -22.92
N PHE A 96 5.59 -0.56 -21.98
CA PHE A 96 4.85 -1.40 -21.03
C PHE A 96 3.76 -2.22 -21.74
N ILE A 97 2.98 -1.60 -22.63
CA ILE A 97 1.94 -2.28 -23.41
C ILE A 97 2.57 -3.32 -24.34
N GLU A 98 3.67 -2.98 -25.03
CA GLU A 98 4.40 -3.91 -25.88
C GLU A 98 4.92 -5.10 -25.10
N GLN A 99 5.51 -4.85 -23.92
CA GLN A 99 5.98 -5.92 -23.03
C GLN A 99 4.84 -6.78 -22.48
N ILE A 100 3.69 -6.19 -22.12
CA ILE A 100 2.51 -6.96 -21.69
C ILE A 100 1.95 -7.77 -22.85
N LYS A 101 1.88 -7.20 -24.05
CA LYS A 101 1.39 -7.90 -25.24
C LYS A 101 2.29 -9.09 -25.57
N ASP A 102 3.61 -8.86 -25.63
CA ASP A 102 4.60 -9.91 -25.83
C ASP A 102 4.50 -10.99 -24.75
N PHE A 103 4.36 -10.60 -23.50
CA PHE A 103 4.15 -11.53 -22.39
C PHE A 103 2.86 -12.37 -22.59
N THR A 104 1.76 -11.72 -22.94
CA THR A 104 0.45 -12.38 -23.13
C THR A 104 0.47 -13.37 -24.30
N GLU A 105 1.16 -13.01 -25.39
CA GLU A 105 1.34 -13.89 -26.55
C GLU A 105 2.19 -15.12 -26.20
N HIS A 106 3.10 -15.01 -25.22
CA HIS A 106 3.95 -16.12 -24.77
C HIS A 106 3.34 -16.95 -23.64
N ILE A 107 2.19 -16.56 -23.02
CA ILE A 107 1.52 -17.34 -21.99
C ILE A 107 1.29 -18.81 -22.39
N PRO A 108 0.82 -19.14 -23.61
CA PRO A 108 0.67 -20.55 -24.01
C PRO A 108 1.98 -21.31 -24.04
N THR A 109 3.07 -20.65 -24.39
CA THR A 109 4.43 -21.24 -24.40
C THR A 109 4.90 -21.49 -22.97
N PHE A 110 4.64 -20.57 -22.07
CA PHE A 110 4.94 -20.72 -20.64
C PHE A 110 4.13 -21.85 -20.02
N ALA A 111 2.84 -21.96 -20.36
CA ALA A 111 2.01 -23.05 -19.91
C ALA A 111 2.55 -24.41 -20.37
N ARG A 112 3.01 -24.53 -21.62
CA ARG A 112 3.65 -25.76 -22.13
C ARG A 112 4.98 -26.08 -21.43
N GLN A 113 5.83 -25.08 -21.24
CA GLN A 113 7.09 -25.26 -20.50
C GLN A 113 6.84 -25.71 -19.07
N TYR A 114 5.82 -25.12 -18.44
CA TYR A 114 5.39 -25.50 -17.10
C TYR A 114 4.84 -26.94 -17.06
N GLN A 115 4.01 -27.34 -18.02
CA GLN A 115 3.53 -28.72 -18.15
C GLN A 115 4.69 -29.71 -18.37
N ASN A 116 5.67 -29.37 -19.21
CA ASN A 116 6.87 -30.19 -19.41
C ASN A 116 7.72 -30.30 -18.14
N TRP A 117 7.84 -29.21 -17.38
CA TRP A 117 8.53 -29.22 -16.09
C TRP A 117 7.77 -30.04 -15.04
N LEU A 118 6.46 -29.95 -15.01
CA LEU A 118 5.61 -30.77 -14.17
C LEU A 118 5.70 -32.26 -14.53
N SER A 119 5.63 -32.61 -15.80
CA SER A 119 5.77 -33.99 -16.24
C SER A 119 7.13 -34.59 -15.87
N ALA A 120 8.20 -33.78 -15.91
CA ALA A 120 9.51 -34.17 -15.44
C ALA A 120 9.53 -34.38 -13.91
N LEU A 121 8.88 -33.49 -13.15
CA LEU A 121 8.72 -33.65 -11.70
C LEU A 121 7.87 -34.90 -11.37
N TYR A 122 6.77 -35.13 -12.09
CA TYR A 122 5.96 -36.33 -11.92
C TYR A 122 6.75 -37.61 -12.19
N ALA A 123 7.61 -37.61 -13.20
CA ALA A 123 8.49 -38.73 -13.48
C ALA A 123 9.47 -39.01 -12.33
N GLU A 124 10.00 -37.96 -11.69
CA GLU A 124 10.89 -38.10 -10.53
C GLU A 124 10.14 -38.42 -9.22
N THR A 125 8.87 -37.94 -9.08
CA THR A 125 8.07 -38.11 -7.86
C THR A 125 7.10 -39.29 -7.94
N SER A 126 7.11 -40.06 -9.05
CA SER A 126 6.24 -41.24 -9.26
C SER A 126 6.38 -42.32 -8.16
N HIS A 127 7.43 -42.22 -7.35
CA HIS A 127 7.68 -43.13 -6.22
C HIS A 127 7.18 -42.58 -4.87
N TRP A 128 6.56 -41.40 -4.86
CA TRP A 128 6.05 -40.79 -3.63
C TRP A 128 4.63 -41.28 -3.31
N PRO A 129 4.24 -41.34 -2.02
CA PRO A 129 2.90 -41.77 -1.62
C PRO A 129 1.79 -40.92 -2.26
N ASP A 130 0.70 -41.55 -2.69
CA ASP A 130 -0.43 -40.93 -3.40
C ASP A 130 -0.99 -39.67 -2.72
N GLY A 131 -0.95 -39.59 -1.40
CA GLY A 131 -1.41 -38.42 -0.65
C GLY A 131 -0.56 -37.15 -0.81
N ILE A 132 0.72 -37.29 -1.20
CA ILE A 132 1.61 -36.16 -1.48
C ILE A 132 1.39 -35.65 -2.90
N GLN A 133 1.18 -36.55 -3.85
CA GLN A 133 0.87 -36.21 -5.24
C GLN A 133 -0.43 -35.41 -5.33
N GLU A 134 -1.49 -35.85 -4.64
CA GLU A 134 -2.77 -35.15 -4.61
C GLU A 134 -2.66 -33.74 -4.01
N GLN A 135 -1.78 -33.53 -3.03
CA GLN A 135 -1.54 -32.17 -2.47
C GLN A 135 -0.75 -31.29 -3.44
N ILE A 136 0.18 -31.86 -4.20
CA ILE A 136 0.93 -31.13 -5.23
C ILE A 136 -0.02 -30.71 -6.35
N ASP A 137 -0.88 -31.59 -6.84
CA ASP A 137 -1.88 -31.29 -7.88
C ASP A 137 -2.82 -30.17 -7.46
N LYS A 138 -3.39 -30.28 -6.27
CA LYS A 138 -4.24 -29.20 -5.69
C LYS A 138 -3.49 -27.88 -5.51
N GLY A 139 -2.18 -27.96 -5.19
CA GLY A 139 -1.32 -26.78 -5.10
C GLY A 139 -1.14 -26.10 -6.46
N ILE A 140 -0.90 -26.89 -7.48
CA ILE A 140 -0.71 -26.47 -8.87
C ILE A 140 -1.98 -25.82 -9.43
N GLU A 141 -3.12 -26.51 -9.32
CA GLU A 141 -4.41 -25.96 -9.76
C GLU A 141 -4.74 -24.62 -9.08
N ARG A 142 -4.43 -24.49 -7.79
CA ARG A 142 -4.61 -23.22 -7.05
C ARG A 142 -3.70 -22.12 -7.57
N ILE A 143 -2.46 -22.44 -7.92
CA ILE A 143 -1.50 -21.46 -8.48
C ILE A 143 -2.00 -21.04 -9.87
N GLU A 144 -2.38 -21.96 -10.71
CA GLU A 144 -2.90 -21.68 -12.06
C GLU A 144 -4.17 -20.81 -12.02
N GLN A 145 -5.16 -21.16 -11.18
CA GLN A 145 -6.37 -20.36 -11.00
C GLN A 145 -6.07 -18.95 -10.46
N LYS A 146 -5.17 -18.82 -9.48
CA LYS A 146 -4.78 -17.53 -8.94
C LYS A 146 -4.02 -16.69 -9.97
N THR A 147 -3.16 -17.30 -10.76
CA THR A 147 -2.38 -16.64 -11.81
C THR A 147 -3.32 -16.12 -12.91
N ASN A 148 -4.23 -16.95 -13.41
CA ASN A 148 -5.23 -16.55 -14.40
C ASN A 148 -6.15 -15.44 -13.86
N THR A 149 -6.59 -15.55 -12.60
CA THR A 149 -7.38 -14.50 -11.95
C THR A 149 -6.60 -13.20 -11.80
N PHE A 150 -5.32 -13.27 -11.49
CA PHE A 150 -4.44 -12.10 -11.39
C PHE A 150 -4.30 -11.39 -12.73
N PHE A 151 -3.98 -12.11 -13.82
CA PHE A 151 -3.85 -11.52 -15.15
C PHE A 151 -5.18 -10.94 -15.66
N THR A 152 -6.30 -11.62 -15.45
CA THR A 152 -7.63 -11.11 -15.82
C THR A 152 -7.96 -9.83 -15.05
N LYS A 153 -7.65 -9.77 -13.76
CA LYS A 153 -7.83 -8.54 -12.97
C LYS A 153 -6.93 -7.42 -13.44
N VAL A 154 -5.66 -7.68 -13.68
CA VAL A 154 -4.71 -6.66 -14.18
C VAL A 154 -5.18 -6.13 -15.55
N SER A 155 -5.57 -7.01 -16.47
CA SER A 155 -6.10 -6.61 -17.78
C SER A 155 -7.36 -5.75 -17.63
N ASN A 156 -8.32 -6.16 -16.80
CA ASN A 156 -9.53 -5.38 -16.56
C ASN A 156 -9.26 -4.02 -15.90
N TYR A 157 -8.31 -3.94 -14.95
CA TYR A 157 -7.91 -2.67 -14.36
C TYR A 157 -7.27 -1.73 -15.40
N LEU A 158 -6.43 -2.27 -16.28
CA LEU A 158 -5.81 -1.47 -17.34
C LEU A 158 -6.84 -0.96 -18.38
N LEU A 159 -7.84 -1.78 -18.71
CA LEU A 159 -8.91 -1.41 -19.65
C LEU A 159 -9.89 -0.40 -19.04
N ASN A 160 -10.19 -0.51 -17.76
CA ASN A 160 -11.11 0.39 -17.04
C ASN A 160 -10.42 1.66 -16.52
N PHE A 161 -9.10 1.80 -16.70
CA PHE A 161 -8.34 2.97 -16.26
C PHE A 161 -8.87 4.29 -16.88
N ALA A 162 -9.47 4.21 -18.08
CA ALA A 162 -10.08 5.36 -18.74
C ALA A 162 -11.28 5.93 -17.96
N ASP A 163 -12.04 5.09 -17.28
CA ASP A 163 -13.21 5.52 -16.49
C ASP A 163 -12.81 6.27 -15.21
N ASP A 164 -11.61 6.00 -14.70
CA ASP A 164 -11.05 6.65 -13.50
C ASP A 164 -10.37 8.00 -13.81
N LEU A 165 -10.25 8.41 -15.08
CA LEU A 165 -9.56 9.67 -15.48
C LEU A 165 -10.19 10.91 -14.85
N ILE A 166 -11.53 10.94 -14.68
CA ILE A 166 -12.24 12.06 -14.05
C ILE A 166 -11.80 12.18 -12.59
N MET A 167 -11.73 11.06 -11.88
CA MET A 167 -11.28 11.03 -10.50
C MET A 167 -9.80 11.43 -10.39
N LEU A 168 -8.98 11.03 -11.36
CA LEU A 168 -7.57 11.37 -11.44
C LEU A 168 -7.35 12.88 -11.68
N ALA A 169 -8.23 13.56 -12.43
CA ALA A 169 -8.18 15.00 -12.66
C ALA A 169 -8.65 15.82 -11.44
N ILE A 170 -9.61 15.30 -10.66
CA ILE A 170 -10.14 15.97 -9.46
C ILE A 170 -9.09 16.01 -8.35
N ILE A 171 -8.28 14.97 -8.20
CA ILE A 171 -7.28 14.85 -7.13
C ILE A 171 -6.25 15.99 -7.15
N PRO A 172 -5.55 16.30 -8.26
CA PRO A 172 -4.64 17.44 -8.35
C PRO A 172 -5.32 18.77 -8.06
N PHE A 173 -6.57 18.93 -8.52
CA PHE A 173 -7.34 20.14 -8.28
C PHE A 173 -7.62 20.36 -6.78
N ILE A 174 -8.12 19.35 -6.08
CA ILE A 174 -8.34 19.43 -4.63
C ILE A 174 -7.02 19.66 -3.90
N SER A 175 -5.96 18.93 -4.26
CA SER A 175 -4.64 19.08 -3.66
C SER A 175 -4.05 20.48 -3.89
N PHE A 176 -4.27 21.08 -5.05
CA PHE A 176 -3.86 22.46 -5.32
C PHE A 176 -4.54 23.46 -4.34
N TYR A 177 -5.85 23.34 -4.17
CA TYR A 177 -6.55 24.23 -3.23
C TYR A 177 -6.16 23.99 -1.78
N LEU A 178 -5.95 22.73 -1.38
CA LEU A 178 -5.46 22.40 -0.05
C LEU A 178 -4.05 22.97 0.19
N LEU A 179 -3.12 22.88 -0.78
CA LEU A 179 -1.78 23.46 -0.69
C LEU A 179 -1.82 24.99 -0.65
N LYS A 180 -2.65 25.59 -1.50
CA LYS A 180 -2.78 27.05 -1.59
C LYS A 180 -3.32 27.64 -0.29
N ASP A 181 -4.40 27.05 0.24
CA ASP A 181 -5.16 27.59 1.37
C ASP A 181 -4.92 26.81 2.68
N ILE A 182 -3.78 26.12 2.82
CA ILE A 182 -3.47 25.27 3.98
C ILE A 182 -3.59 26.02 5.30
N ASP A 183 -3.22 27.31 5.31
CA ASP A 183 -3.27 28.14 6.52
C ASP A 183 -4.72 28.46 6.90
N LYS A 184 -5.61 28.66 5.91
CA LYS A 184 -7.05 28.81 6.15
C LYS A 184 -7.66 27.52 6.67
N VAL A 185 -7.24 26.35 6.12
CA VAL A 185 -7.69 25.03 6.59
C VAL A 185 -7.30 24.84 8.05
N LYS A 186 -6.04 25.10 8.40
CA LYS A 186 -5.55 25.05 9.79
C LYS A 186 -6.34 26.00 10.70
N GLN A 187 -6.59 27.23 10.25
CA GLN A 187 -7.34 28.23 11.00
C GLN A 187 -8.81 27.81 11.20
N THR A 188 -9.46 27.29 10.17
CA THR A 188 -10.82 26.77 10.26
C THR A 188 -10.90 25.59 11.24
N ALA A 189 -9.97 24.64 11.15
CA ALA A 189 -9.87 23.54 12.09
C ALA A 189 -9.68 24.03 13.54
N TRP A 190 -8.89 25.10 13.73
CA TRP A 190 -8.72 25.74 15.04
C TRP A 190 -10.02 26.32 15.57
N TYR A 191 -10.78 27.04 14.75
CA TYR A 191 -12.05 27.63 15.19
C TYR A 191 -13.13 26.58 15.47
N LEU A 192 -13.21 25.53 14.66
CA LEU A 192 -14.17 24.44 14.86
C LEU A 192 -13.85 23.58 16.09
N THR A 193 -12.59 23.60 16.54
CA THR A 193 -12.20 22.82 17.72
C THR A 193 -12.62 23.51 19.01
N PRO A 194 -13.31 22.83 19.95
CA PRO A 194 -13.65 23.39 21.28
C PRO A 194 -12.40 23.89 22.02
N LYS A 195 -12.51 25.04 22.70
CA LYS A 195 -11.36 25.72 23.35
C LYS A 195 -10.53 24.80 24.26
N ASN A 196 -11.20 23.92 25.00
CA ASN A 196 -10.55 23.00 25.94
C ASN A 196 -9.69 21.89 25.25
N TRP A 197 -9.92 21.64 23.97
CA TRP A 197 -9.26 20.57 23.20
C TRP A 197 -8.22 21.11 22.21
N ARG A 198 -8.22 22.42 21.93
CA ARG A 198 -7.38 23.05 20.90
C ARG A 198 -5.90 22.68 21.06
N THR A 199 -5.31 22.99 22.21
CA THR A 199 -3.88 22.76 22.46
C THR A 199 -3.50 21.26 22.32
N ARG A 200 -4.40 20.38 22.77
CA ARG A 200 -4.16 18.91 22.69
C ARG A 200 -4.24 18.43 21.25
N LEU A 201 -5.27 18.82 20.53
CA LEU A 201 -5.53 18.37 19.17
C LEU A 201 -4.45 18.88 18.21
N PHE A 202 -3.99 20.11 18.39
CA PHE A 202 -2.90 20.66 17.59
C PHE A 202 -1.55 20.01 17.92
N ARG A 203 -1.27 19.72 19.19
CA ARG A 203 -0.07 18.96 19.57
C ARG A 203 -0.10 17.55 19.01
N PHE A 204 -1.23 16.86 19.13
CA PHE A 204 -1.44 15.55 18.53
C PHE A 204 -1.24 15.59 17.00
N ALA A 205 -1.85 16.57 16.32
CA ALA A 205 -1.70 16.74 14.87
C ALA A 205 -0.24 17.02 14.48
N SER A 206 0.51 17.78 15.28
CA SER A 206 1.94 18.02 15.06
C SER A 206 2.75 16.73 15.21
N ASP A 207 2.53 15.97 16.27
CA ASP A 207 3.24 14.71 16.51
C ASP A 207 2.94 13.66 15.42
N VAL A 208 1.68 13.61 14.96
CA VAL A 208 1.27 12.78 13.81
C VAL A 208 1.98 13.27 12.55
N ASN A 209 1.99 14.58 12.29
CA ASN A 209 2.65 15.15 11.12
C ASN A 209 4.14 14.82 11.10
N ASP A 210 4.84 14.97 12.20
CA ASP A 210 6.28 14.75 12.27
C ASP A 210 6.63 13.27 12.08
N SER A 211 5.88 12.38 12.73
CA SER A 211 6.10 10.93 12.64
C SER A 211 5.73 10.35 11.28
N LEU A 212 4.52 10.66 10.79
CA LEU A 212 4.05 10.13 9.50
C LEU A 212 4.76 10.76 8.32
N GLY A 213 5.09 12.06 8.38
CA GLY A 213 5.75 12.74 7.29
C GLY A 213 7.13 12.20 6.99
N ALA A 214 7.90 11.97 8.03
CA ALA A 214 9.22 11.35 7.89
C ALA A 214 9.10 9.93 7.32
N TYR A 215 8.15 9.14 7.84
CA TYR A 215 7.92 7.78 7.38
C TYR A 215 7.49 7.72 5.91
N ILE A 216 6.44 8.45 5.53
CA ILE A 216 5.88 8.38 4.18
C ILE A 216 6.90 8.83 3.12
N ARG A 217 7.57 9.97 3.36
CA ARG A 217 8.61 10.46 2.44
C ARG A 217 9.79 9.50 2.36
N GLY A 218 10.21 8.96 3.49
CA GLY A 218 11.27 7.97 3.55
C GLY A 218 10.89 6.71 2.77
N GLN A 219 9.70 6.17 3.00
CA GLN A 219 9.22 4.95 2.33
C GLN A 219 9.11 5.14 0.82
N LEU A 220 8.55 6.26 0.35
CA LEU A 220 8.47 6.54 -1.09
C LEU A 220 9.86 6.66 -1.74
N PHE A 221 10.83 7.23 -1.01
CA PHE A 221 12.20 7.31 -1.50
C PHE A 221 12.87 5.93 -1.55
N VAL A 222 12.63 5.07 -0.56
CA VAL A 222 13.09 3.66 -0.57
C VAL A 222 12.45 2.90 -1.74
N CYS A 223 11.14 3.06 -1.97
CA CYS A 223 10.43 2.46 -3.12
C CYS A 223 11.08 2.84 -4.45
N LEU A 224 11.39 4.13 -4.63
CA LEU A 224 12.06 4.63 -5.82
C LEU A 224 13.45 4.02 -5.99
N LEU A 225 14.27 4.02 -4.93
CA LEU A 225 15.62 3.46 -4.99
C LEU A 225 15.63 1.97 -5.30
N ILE A 226 14.75 1.20 -4.64
CA ILE A 226 14.64 -0.26 -4.86
C ILE A 226 14.13 -0.55 -6.27
N GLY A 227 13.10 0.20 -6.75
CA GLY A 227 12.59 0.04 -8.10
C GLY A 227 13.63 0.34 -9.18
N VAL A 228 14.39 1.42 -9.02
CA VAL A 228 15.50 1.77 -9.93
C VAL A 228 16.61 0.74 -9.85
N ALA A 229 17.02 0.33 -8.65
CA ALA A 229 18.06 -0.68 -8.48
C ALA A 229 17.66 -2.01 -9.13
N ALA A 230 16.43 -2.49 -8.89
CA ALA A 230 15.89 -3.69 -9.52
C ALA A 230 15.90 -3.56 -11.06
N THR A 231 15.41 -2.44 -11.60
CA THR A 231 15.42 -2.18 -13.04
C THR A 231 16.83 -2.28 -13.62
N VAL A 232 17.81 -1.59 -13.01
CA VAL A 232 19.19 -1.55 -13.49
C VAL A 232 19.83 -2.95 -13.42
N ILE A 233 19.65 -3.68 -12.30
CA ILE A 233 20.20 -5.02 -12.13
C ILE A 233 19.59 -5.96 -13.16
N PHE A 234 18.28 -5.98 -13.32
CA PHE A 234 17.60 -6.83 -14.29
C PHE A 234 17.99 -6.48 -15.73
N TRP A 235 18.15 -5.20 -16.04
CA TRP A 235 18.63 -4.76 -17.36
C TRP A 235 20.06 -5.21 -17.65
N LEU A 236 20.98 -5.05 -16.70
CA LEU A 236 22.37 -5.51 -16.83
C LEU A 236 22.47 -7.04 -17.04
N LEU A 237 21.59 -7.79 -16.38
CA LEU A 237 21.50 -9.24 -16.50
C LEU A 237 20.67 -9.71 -17.70
N LYS A 238 20.23 -8.76 -18.54
CA LYS A 238 19.42 -9.04 -19.75
C LYS A 238 18.14 -9.82 -19.44
N ILE A 239 17.54 -9.59 -18.26
CA ILE A 239 16.24 -10.15 -17.90
C ILE A 239 15.18 -9.40 -18.71
N LYS A 240 14.28 -10.15 -19.35
CA LYS A 240 13.18 -9.57 -20.11
C LYS A 240 12.32 -8.71 -19.19
N TYR A 241 11.77 -7.63 -19.73
CA TYR A 241 10.84 -6.73 -19.03
C TYR A 241 11.41 -6.05 -17.78
N SER A 242 12.71 -5.80 -17.76
CA SER A 242 13.42 -5.25 -16.59
C SER A 242 12.79 -3.95 -16.03
N ILE A 243 12.32 -3.05 -16.90
CA ILE A 243 11.69 -1.79 -16.48
C ILE A 243 10.35 -2.06 -15.78
N VAL A 244 9.53 -2.94 -16.36
CA VAL A 244 8.22 -3.30 -15.79
C VAL A 244 8.41 -4.02 -14.45
N LEU A 245 9.32 -4.98 -14.39
CA LEU A 245 9.62 -5.74 -13.19
C LEU A 245 10.17 -4.86 -12.07
N GLY A 246 11.09 -3.96 -12.40
CA GLY A 246 11.63 -3.00 -11.44
C GLY A 246 10.57 -2.02 -10.95
N ALA A 247 9.69 -1.53 -11.85
CA ALA A 247 8.57 -0.69 -11.47
C ALA A 247 7.59 -1.42 -10.54
N ILE A 248 7.25 -2.68 -10.83
CA ILE A 248 6.37 -3.49 -9.98
C ILE A 248 7.01 -3.67 -8.60
N ILE A 249 8.30 -4.03 -8.51
CA ILE A 249 9.02 -4.18 -7.24
C ILE A 249 9.01 -2.86 -6.47
N GLY A 250 9.29 -1.74 -7.15
CA GLY A 250 9.28 -0.41 -6.52
C GLY A 250 7.89 -0.01 -6.00
N ILE A 251 6.84 -0.22 -6.79
CA ILE A 251 5.46 0.12 -6.40
C ILE A 251 4.98 -0.78 -5.25
N THR A 252 5.20 -2.08 -5.36
CA THR A 252 4.78 -3.02 -4.29
C THR A 252 5.52 -2.77 -2.99
N ASN A 253 6.74 -2.21 -3.05
CA ASN A 253 7.55 -1.86 -1.88
C ASN A 253 6.94 -0.77 -0.98
N VAL A 254 5.83 -0.15 -1.38
CA VAL A 254 5.00 0.69 -0.50
C VAL A 254 4.46 -0.13 0.69
N ILE A 255 4.32 -1.45 0.54
CA ILE A 255 3.92 -2.38 1.60
C ILE A 255 5.19 -2.92 2.27
N PRO A 256 5.54 -2.45 3.49
CA PRO A 256 6.75 -2.90 4.17
C PRO A 256 6.78 -4.43 4.33
N TYR A 257 7.94 -5.04 4.17
CA TYR A 257 8.20 -6.48 4.27
C TYR A 257 7.57 -7.34 3.17
N PHE A 258 6.32 -7.07 2.76
CA PHE A 258 5.60 -7.86 1.76
C PHE A 258 5.80 -7.36 0.33
N GLY A 259 6.15 -6.09 0.17
CA GLY A 259 6.32 -5.48 -1.15
C GLY A 259 7.29 -6.21 -2.05
N PRO A 260 8.54 -6.42 -1.64
CA PRO A 260 9.53 -7.14 -2.46
C PRO A 260 9.12 -8.57 -2.78
N LEU A 261 8.44 -9.27 -1.85
CA LEU A 261 7.94 -10.62 -2.07
C LEU A 261 6.84 -10.65 -3.13
N ILE A 262 5.89 -9.72 -3.06
CA ILE A 262 4.81 -9.58 -4.05
C ILE A 262 5.41 -9.22 -5.42
N GLY A 263 6.35 -8.28 -5.44
CA GLY A 263 7.05 -7.86 -6.66
C GLY A 263 7.96 -8.93 -7.27
N ALA A 264 8.46 -9.87 -6.44
CA ALA A 264 9.28 -10.99 -6.90
C ALA A 264 8.48 -12.01 -7.72
N ILE A 265 7.18 -12.18 -7.45
CA ILE A 265 6.36 -13.18 -8.12
C ILE A 265 6.41 -13.03 -9.66
N PRO A 266 6.06 -11.88 -10.26
CA PRO A 266 6.14 -11.72 -11.71
C PRO A 266 7.59 -11.84 -12.23
N ALA A 267 8.58 -11.39 -11.46
CA ALA A 267 9.97 -11.49 -11.85
C ALA A 267 10.45 -12.95 -11.92
N LEU A 268 10.07 -13.79 -10.96
CA LEU A 268 10.37 -15.21 -10.94
C LEU A 268 9.63 -15.97 -12.06
N LEU A 269 8.38 -15.62 -12.33
CA LEU A 269 7.62 -16.20 -13.44
C LEU A 269 8.28 -15.91 -14.78
N ILE A 270 8.72 -14.68 -15.03
CA ILE A 270 9.44 -14.32 -16.26
C ILE A 270 10.81 -15.01 -16.31
N ALA A 271 11.55 -15.08 -15.21
CA ALA A 271 12.81 -15.79 -15.14
C ALA A 271 12.66 -17.29 -15.47
N ALA A 272 11.57 -17.92 -15.00
CA ALA A 272 11.27 -19.32 -15.28
C ALA A 272 11.08 -19.59 -16.78
N THR A 273 10.59 -18.62 -17.55
CA THR A 273 10.47 -18.74 -19.02
C THR A 273 11.80 -18.63 -19.74
N MET A 274 12.79 -18.04 -19.12
CA MET A 274 14.13 -17.90 -19.72
C MET A 274 15.01 -19.14 -19.48
N SER A 275 15.21 -19.50 -18.22
CA SER A 275 15.81 -20.76 -17.77
C SER A 275 15.83 -20.88 -16.24
N THR A 276 15.97 -22.10 -15.73
CA THR A 276 16.11 -22.37 -14.30
C THR A 276 17.24 -21.56 -13.63
N LYS A 277 18.33 -21.31 -14.36
CA LYS A 277 19.45 -20.48 -13.89
C LYS A 277 18.97 -19.04 -13.56
N TYR A 278 18.12 -18.47 -14.41
CA TYR A 278 17.58 -17.12 -14.18
C TYR A 278 16.63 -17.07 -13.00
N VAL A 279 15.90 -18.15 -12.69
CA VAL A 279 15.05 -18.25 -11.50
C VAL A 279 15.89 -18.09 -10.23
N TYR A 280 16.97 -18.87 -10.10
CA TYR A 280 17.88 -18.75 -8.96
C TYR A 280 18.53 -17.38 -8.88
N LEU A 281 18.90 -16.81 -10.03
CA LEU A 281 19.52 -15.48 -10.10
C LEU A 281 18.55 -14.38 -9.63
N VAL A 282 17.33 -14.39 -10.14
CA VAL A 282 16.29 -13.43 -9.73
C VAL A 282 15.92 -13.59 -8.27
N ALA A 283 15.75 -14.83 -7.78
CA ALA A 283 15.50 -15.09 -6.37
C ALA A 283 16.61 -14.52 -5.49
N PHE A 284 17.87 -14.76 -5.86
CA PHE A 284 19.03 -14.22 -5.14
C PHE A 284 19.04 -12.67 -5.16
N ILE A 285 18.79 -12.06 -6.32
CA ILE A 285 18.75 -10.59 -6.45
C ILE A 285 17.66 -10.00 -5.54
N VAL A 286 16.46 -10.58 -5.56
CA VAL A 286 15.35 -10.11 -4.72
C VAL A 286 15.71 -10.23 -3.23
N LEU A 287 16.34 -11.33 -2.82
CA LEU A 287 16.82 -11.50 -1.44
C LEU A 287 17.88 -10.46 -1.07
N VAL A 288 18.81 -10.15 -1.98
CA VAL A 288 19.81 -9.09 -1.77
C VAL A 288 19.15 -7.72 -1.68
N LEU A 289 18.19 -7.41 -2.57
CA LEU A 289 17.45 -6.15 -2.52
C LEU A 289 16.67 -6.03 -1.22
N GLN A 290 16.01 -7.08 -0.76
CA GLN A 290 15.29 -7.12 0.51
C GLN A 290 16.22 -6.95 1.71
N PHE A 291 17.40 -7.57 1.67
CA PHE A 291 18.43 -7.40 2.70
C PHE A 291 18.94 -5.94 2.75
N VAL A 292 19.24 -5.34 1.61
CA VAL A 292 19.66 -3.94 1.49
C VAL A 292 18.55 -3.00 1.95
N GLU A 293 17.31 -3.26 1.56
CA GLU A 293 16.16 -2.47 2.01
C GLU A 293 16.02 -2.50 3.54
N GLY A 294 15.93 -3.69 4.13
CA GLY A 294 15.64 -3.86 5.55
C GLY A 294 16.77 -3.43 6.46
N ASN A 295 18.05 -3.67 6.07
CA ASN A 295 19.20 -3.47 6.94
C ASN A 295 19.98 -2.17 6.64
N ILE A 296 19.82 -1.59 5.45
CA ILE A 296 20.58 -0.39 5.05
C ILE A 296 19.62 0.77 4.76
N LEU A 297 18.74 0.64 3.76
CA LEU A 297 17.93 1.76 3.30
C LEU A 297 16.87 2.20 4.33
N SER A 298 16.11 1.26 4.87
CA SER A 298 15.05 1.57 5.83
C SER A 298 15.59 2.21 7.11
N PRO A 299 16.65 1.70 7.80
CA PRO A 299 17.23 2.38 8.94
C PRO A 299 17.83 3.75 8.62
N PHE A 300 18.43 3.91 7.45
CA PHE A 300 19.09 5.15 7.06
C PHE A 300 18.09 6.23 6.60
N ILE A 301 17.07 5.86 5.85
CA ILE A 301 16.13 6.79 5.21
C ILE A 301 14.87 6.99 6.06
N VAL A 302 14.23 5.90 6.50
CA VAL A 302 13.01 5.93 7.31
C VAL A 302 13.35 6.13 8.79
N GLY A 303 14.48 5.57 9.23
CA GLY A 303 15.00 5.71 10.58
C GLY A 303 14.01 5.25 11.66
N LYS A 304 14.06 5.96 12.81
CA LYS A 304 13.15 5.70 13.95
C LYS A 304 11.84 6.50 13.87
N SER A 305 11.42 6.92 12.69
CA SER A 305 10.29 7.85 12.53
C SER A 305 8.99 7.36 13.19
N LEU A 306 8.73 6.06 13.19
CA LEU A 306 7.53 5.50 13.82
C LEU A 306 7.77 4.94 15.22
N ASN A 307 9.02 4.60 15.60
CA ASN A 307 9.38 3.95 16.87
C ASN A 307 8.43 2.79 17.22
N MET A 308 8.03 1.98 16.23
CA MET A 308 7.15 0.83 16.39
C MET A 308 7.94 -0.47 16.34
N HIS A 309 7.58 -1.41 17.21
CA HIS A 309 8.16 -2.75 17.12
C HIS A 309 7.67 -3.46 15.86
N PRO A 310 8.51 -4.21 15.13
CA PRO A 310 8.14 -4.88 13.88
C PRO A 310 6.88 -5.75 13.99
N LEU A 311 6.66 -6.42 15.12
CA LEU A 311 5.45 -7.23 15.35
C LEU A 311 4.15 -6.41 15.25
N PHE A 312 4.15 -5.15 15.72
CA PHE A 312 2.97 -4.26 15.59
C PHE A 312 2.73 -3.86 14.14
N ILE A 313 3.79 -3.68 13.36
CA ILE A 313 3.69 -3.37 11.93
C ILE A 313 3.10 -4.58 11.20
N ILE A 314 3.61 -5.78 11.46
CA ILE A 314 3.10 -7.03 10.85
C ILE A 314 1.63 -7.25 11.24
N ALA A 315 1.27 -7.09 12.52
CA ALA A 315 -0.11 -7.22 12.98
C ALA A 315 -1.03 -6.21 12.28
N ALA A 316 -0.59 -4.95 12.15
CA ALA A 316 -1.35 -3.92 11.42
C ALA A 316 -1.54 -4.30 9.95
N LEU A 317 -0.51 -4.84 9.29
CA LEU A 317 -0.58 -5.28 7.89
C LEU A 317 -1.55 -6.44 7.72
N ILE A 318 -1.54 -7.44 8.61
CA ILE A 318 -2.49 -8.56 8.57
C ILE A 318 -3.93 -8.05 8.71
N ILE A 319 -4.19 -7.23 9.74
CA ILE A 319 -5.53 -6.66 9.97
C ILE A 319 -5.95 -5.75 8.80
N GLY A 320 -5.06 -4.89 8.33
CA GLY A 320 -5.32 -4.00 7.22
C GLY A 320 -5.60 -4.75 5.92
N GLY A 321 -4.86 -5.81 5.66
CA GLY A 321 -5.03 -6.68 4.51
C GLY A 321 -6.39 -7.39 4.50
N GLU A 322 -6.84 -7.89 5.64
CA GLU A 322 -8.17 -8.52 5.78
C GLU A 322 -9.33 -7.52 5.60
N ILE A 323 -9.19 -6.32 6.13
CA ILE A 323 -10.26 -5.31 6.08
C ILE A 323 -10.37 -4.63 4.71
N GLY A 324 -9.23 -4.26 4.11
CA GLY A 324 -9.18 -3.38 2.93
C GLY A 324 -8.35 -3.92 1.76
N GLY A 325 -7.93 -5.18 1.81
CA GLY A 325 -7.09 -5.78 0.76
C GLY A 325 -5.79 -4.99 0.55
N VAL A 326 -5.42 -4.73 -0.69
CA VAL A 326 -4.17 -4.02 -1.04
C VAL A 326 -4.17 -2.59 -0.49
N ILE A 327 -5.29 -1.88 -0.55
CA ILE A 327 -5.40 -0.52 0.01
C ILE A 327 -5.23 -0.58 1.52
N GLY A 328 -5.85 -1.57 2.17
CA GLY A 328 -5.69 -1.79 3.61
C GLY A 328 -4.25 -2.04 4.01
N LEU A 329 -3.49 -2.82 3.24
CA LEU A 329 -2.05 -3.04 3.46
C LEU A 329 -1.25 -1.73 3.39
N ILE A 330 -1.51 -0.88 2.39
CA ILE A 330 -0.80 0.39 2.20
C ILE A 330 -1.06 1.37 3.36
N VAL A 331 -2.31 1.48 3.82
CA VAL A 331 -2.67 2.43 4.89
C VAL A 331 -2.51 1.87 6.31
N ALA A 332 -2.25 0.57 6.45
CA ALA A 332 -2.16 -0.11 7.74
C ALA A 332 -1.12 0.51 8.68
N VAL A 333 0.10 0.72 8.18
CA VAL A 333 1.20 1.28 8.98
C VAL A 333 0.95 2.73 9.39
N PRO A 334 0.53 3.64 8.49
CA PRO A 334 0.07 4.97 8.86
C PRO A 334 -1.03 4.98 9.93
N ILE A 335 -2.06 4.15 9.78
CA ILE A 335 -3.15 4.06 10.76
C ILE A 335 -2.65 3.57 12.10
N ALA A 336 -1.82 2.52 12.11
CA ALA A 336 -1.23 2.01 13.35
C ALA A 336 -0.37 3.06 14.07
N ALA A 337 0.38 3.88 13.32
CA ALA A 337 1.15 4.98 13.88
C ALA A 337 0.25 6.05 14.52
N ILE A 338 -0.85 6.44 13.86
CA ILE A 338 -1.83 7.38 14.41
C ILE A 338 -2.44 6.81 15.69
N ILE A 339 -2.86 5.54 15.69
CA ILE A 339 -3.42 4.87 16.88
C ILE A 339 -2.41 4.87 18.03
N LYS A 340 -1.14 4.53 17.75
CA LYS A 340 -0.07 4.58 18.77
C LYS A 340 0.06 5.97 19.39
N ILE A 341 0.15 7.03 18.55
CA ILE A 341 0.28 8.40 19.03
C ILE A 341 -0.95 8.80 19.85
N ALA A 342 -2.16 8.41 19.40
CA ALA A 342 -3.40 8.67 20.14
C ALA A 342 -3.41 7.99 21.53
N LEU A 343 -2.95 6.74 21.61
CA LEU A 343 -2.83 6.01 22.89
C LEU A 343 -1.82 6.68 23.82
N LEU A 344 -0.66 7.11 23.33
CA LEU A 344 0.34 7.81 24.11
C LEU A 344 -0.19 9.15 24.67
N HIS A 345 -0.92 9.91 23.83
CA HIS A 345 -1.58 11.15 24.31
C HIS A 345 -2.69 10.88 25.31
N GLY A 346 -3.43 9.76 25.17
CA GLY A 346 -4.43 9.32 26.14
C GLY A 346 -3.84 8.95 27.49
N LEU A 347 -2.78 8.12 27.49
CA LEU A 347 -2.11 7.65 28.70
C LEU A 347 -1.46 8.78 29.51
N THR A 348 -0.83 9.76 28.83
CA THR A 348 -0.26 10.95 29.51
C THR A 348 -1.32 11.81 30.20
N HIS A 349 -2.58 11.67 29.80
CA HIS A 349 -3.69 12.37 30.44
C HIS A 349 -4.17 11.67 31.72
N PHE A 350 -4.19 10.31 31.74
CA PHE A 350 -4.58 9.54 32.92
C PHE A 350 -3.50 9.56 34.01
N SER A 351 -2.24 9.69 33.65
CA SER A 351 -1.11 9.75 34.57
C SER A 351 -0.93 11.10 35.30
N ARG A 352 -1.62 12.15 34.86
CA ARG A 352 -1.59 13.50 35.47
C ARG A 352 -2.82 13.85 36.30
N LYS A 353 -3.74 12.91 36.50
CA LYS A 353 -4.83 12.97 37.48
C LYS A 353 -4.52 12.05 38.65
#